data_9938ce56a0670c0163575e0ffd1c13aa
#
_entry.id   9938ce56a0670c0163575e0ffd1c13aa
#
_cell.length_a   1.000
_cell.length_b   1.000
_cell.length_c   1.000
_cell.angle_alpha   90.00
_cell.angle_beta   90.00
_cell.angle_gamma   90.00
#
_symmetry.space_group_name_H-M   'P 1'
#
loop_
_entity.id
_entity.type
_entity.pdbx_description
1 polymer ?
#
loop_
_entity_poly.entity_id
_entity_poly.type
_entity_poly.pdbx_seq_one_letter_code
_entity_poly.pdbx_strand_id
1 'polypeptide(L)'
;KTEFIKFTMEQEYFKTEGKTLLIVCEEGEEEYEEEFLKENRTEAVYVDDLSELTPEYLSDLELLHNPERVIMEWNGMWNLEELKLPADWDLYQQITIVDGSTFDLYLNNMKPLIGVMVRNSEMIIMNRCDEADDLDSYRRILKGMNPQVDIIFEDEEGQIEEVTEADLPYDVNAEVIEVSPEAYGIWYIDMLDKPDRYRGKTVEFTAMVLKTPDFPKNYFVPGRMAMTCCEADMTFLGFMCKAKNARLLETKQWVKVKARVEYEYSPEYEGDGPMLYADYVEQAEPIQEIVQF
;
A
#
# COMPACT_ATOMS: atom_id res chain seq x y z
N LYS A 1 -11.65 -11.62 -10.04
CA LYS A 1 -11.20 -10.48 -10.89
C LYS A 1 -12.23 -10.23 -11.99
N THR A 2 -12.57 -11.22 -12.79
CA THR A 2 -13.53 -11.14 -13.90
C THR A 2 -14.87 -10.54 -13.46
N GLU A 3 -15.47 -11.03 -12.37
CA GLU A 3 -16.73 -10.49 -11.82
C GLU A 3 -16.60 -9.01 -11.42
N PHE A 4 -15.48 -8.63 -10.78
CA PHE A 4 -15.23 -7.24 -10.42
C PHE A 4 -15.14 -6.33 -11.66
N ILE A 5 -14.46 -6.77 -12.71
CA ILE A 5 -14.38 -6.02 -13.97
C ILE A 5 -15.77 -5.90 -14.60
N LYS A 6 -16.54 -7.00 -14.69
CA LYS A 6 -17.91 -6.98 -15.21
C LYS A 6 -18.79 -5.99 -14.42
N PHE A 7 -18.79 -6.11 -13.09
CA PHE A 7 -19.54 -5.20 -12.22
C PHE A 7 -19.17 -3.74 -12.44
N THR A 8 -17.87 -3.46 -12.51
CA THR A 8 -17.36 -2.08 -12.70
C THR A 8 -17.76 -1.51 -14.05
N MET A 9 -17.67 -2.31 -15.12
CA MET A 9 -18.02 -1.87 -16.47
C MET A 9 -19.51 -1.57 -16.65
N GLU A 10 -20.39 -2.18 -15.85
CA GLU A 10 -21.82 -1.90 -15.85
C GLU A 10 -22.20 -0.59 -15.15
N GLN A 11 -21.30 -0.02 -14.33
CA GLN A 11 -21.59 1.21 -13.59
C GLN A 11 -21.65 2.43 -14.52
N GLU A 12 -22.67 3.26 -14.36
CA GLU A 12 -22.90 4.47 -15.18
C GLU A 12 -21.69 5.42 -15.17
N TYR A 13 -21.02 5.58 -14.02
CA TYR A 13 -19.84 6.45 -13.87
C TYR A 13 -18.60 5.90 -14.58
N PHE A 14 -18.61 4.61 -14.92
CA PHE A 14 -17.48 3.94 -15.57
C PHE A 14 -17.69 3.80 -17.10
N LYS A 15 -18.86 4.08 -17.63
CA LYS A 15 -19.15 4.01 -19.06
C LYS A 15 -18.37 5.05 -19.85
N THR A 16 -17.89 4.66 -21.02
CA THR A 16 -17.21 5.53 -21.98
C THR A 16 -18.03 5.67 -23.25
N GLU A 17 -17.80 6.74 -24.02
CA GLU A 17 -18.43 6.91 -25.34
C GLU A 17 -17.76 6.05 -26.41
N GLY A 18 -16.46 5.78 -26.26
CA GLY A 18 -15.65 4.97 -27.14
C GLY A 18 -15.66 3.48 -26.82
N LYS A 19 -14.71 2.76 -27.41
CA LYS A 19 -14.50 1.34 -27.18
C LYS A 19 -13.57 1.11 -25.98
N THR A 20 -13.78 -0.01 -25.28
CA THR A 20 -12.84 -0.54 -24.32
C THR A 20 -12.09 -1.73 -24.95
N LEU A 21 -10.77 -1.76 -24.83
CA LEU A 21 -9.97 -2.95 -25.08
C LEU A 21 -9.74 -3.66 -23.74
N LEU A 22 -10.17 -4.91 -23.64
CA LEU A 22 -9.96 -5.76 -22.47
C LEU A 22 -8.89 -6.80 -22.80
N ILE A 23 -7.74 -6.71 -22.13
CA ILE A 23 -6.65 -7.69 -22.26
C ILE A 23 -6.77 -8.66 -21.09
N VAL A 24 -7.05 -9.92 -21.38
CA VAL A 24 -7.26 -10.99 -20.40
C VAL A 24 -6.00 -11.85 -20.36
N CYS A 25 -5.27 -11.78 -19.23
CA CYS A 25 -4.03 -12.54 -19.03
C CYS A 25 -4.21 -13.76 -18.12
N GLU A 26 -5.43 -14.01 -17.69
CA GLU A 26 -5.75 -15.16 -16.84
C GLU A 26 -7.19 -15.60 -17.11
N GLU A 27 -7.35 -16.81 -17.65
CA GLU A 27 -8.66 -17.43 -17.76
C GLU A 27 -9.04 -18.03 -16.40
N GLY A 28 -10.12 -17.54 -15.82
CA GLY A 28 -10.71 -18.03 -14.58
C GLY A 28 -11.87 -18.98 -14.82
N GLU A 29 -12.65 -19.23 -13.76
CA GLU A 29 -13.92 -20.00 -13.85
C GLU A 29 -15.02 -19.19 -14.56
N GLU A 30 -14.94 -17.85 -14.45
CA GLU A 30 -15.87 -16.92 -15.08
C GLU A 30 -15.32 -16.44 -16.42
N GLU A 31 -16.19 -16.37 -17.41
CA GLU A 31 -15.87 -15.93 -18.76
C GLU A 31 -16.56 -14.59 -19.07
N TYR A 32 -16.07 -13.88 -20.08
CA TYR A 32 -16.72 -12.69 -20.64
C TYR A 32 -17.63 -13.12 -21.78
N GLU A 33 -18.95 -13.12 -21.55
CA GLU A 33 -19.94 -13.48 -22.55
C GLU A 33 -19.95 -12.46 -23.71
N GLU A 34 -20.17 -12.95 -24.93
CA GLU A 34 -20.22 -12.09 -26.13
C GLU A 34 -21.27 -10.97 -26.03
N GLU A 35 -22.41 -11.24 -25.37
CA GLU A 35 -23.47 -10.26 -25.16
C GLU A 35 -23.02 -9.14 -24.25
N PHE A 36 -22.35 -9.48 -23.12
CA PHE A 36 -21.76 -8.52 -22.16
C PHE A 36 -20.72 -7.62 -22.86
N LEU A 37 -19.80 -8.22 -23.60
CA LEU A 37 -18.75 -7.48 -24.34
C LEU A 37 -19.37 -6.49 -25.34
N LYS A 38 -20.39 -6.93 -26.06
CA LYS A 38 -21.06 -6.11 -27.05
C LYS A 38 -21.85 -4.95 -26.41
N GLU A 39 -22.59 -5.20 -25.33
CA GLU A 39 -23.33 -4.19 -24.61
C GLU A 39 -22.41 -3.08 -24.03
N ASN A 40 -21.23 -3.48 -23.56
CA ASN A 40 -20.22 -2.59 -23.02
C ASN A 40 -19.22 -2.06 -24.05
N ARG A 41 -19.46 -2.26 -25.35
CA ARG A 41 -18.58 -1.82 -26.47
C ARG A 41 -17.12 -2.26 -26.27
N THR A 42 -16.95 -3.49 -25.78
CA THR A 42 -15.64 -4.04 -25.39
C THR A 42 -15.19 -5.08 -26.40
N GLU A 43 -13.93 -5.01 -26.75
CA GLU A 43 -13.23 -6.04 -27.51
C GLU A 43 -12.23 -6.73 -26.60
N ALA A 44 -12.35 -8.06 -26.42
CA ALA A 44 -11.48 -8.84 -25.55
C ALA A 44 -10.36 -9.51 -26.34
N VAL A 45 -9.16 -9.46 -25.83
CA VAL A 45 -7.97 -10.15 -26.35
C VAL A 45 -7.37 -10.99 -25.23
N TYR A 46 -7.14 -12.27 -25.50
CA TYR A 46 -6.58 -13.21 -24.53
C TYR A 46 -5.09 -13.39 -24.78
N VAL A 47 -4.30 -13.39 -23.69
CA VAL A 47 -2.84 -13.49 -23.74
C VAL A 47 -2.41 -14.55 -22.71
N ASP A 48 -1.85 -15.64 -23.20
CA ASP A 48 -1.49 -16.81 -22.38
C ASP A 48 -0.05 -16.77 -21.84
N ASP A 49 0.81 -15.93 -22.41
CA ASP A 49 2.22 -15.86 -22.07
C ASP A 49 2.65 -14.40 -21.89
N LEU A 50 3.27 -14.11 -20.74
CA LEU A 50 3.79 -12.77 -20.41
C LEU A 50 4.75 -12.22 -21.50
N SER A 51 5.51 -13.10 -22.15
CA SER A 51 6.45 -12.69 -23.19
C SER A 51 5.80 -12.12 -24.45
N GLU A 52 4.49 -12.29 -24.64
CA GLU A 52 3.70 -11.70 -25.71
C GLU A 52 3.38 -10.23 -25.44
N LEU A 53 3.31 -9.82 -24.16
CA LEU A 53 2.96 -8.45 -23.75
C LEU A 53 4.14 -7.49 -23.92
N THR A 54 4.59 -7.34 -25.17
CA THR A 54 5.62 -6.34 -25.48
C THR A 54 4.98 -4.97 -25.77
N PRO A 55 5.72 -3.86 -25.58
CA PRO A 55 5.21 -2.53 -25.94
C PRO A 55 4.73 -2.42 -27.38
N GLU A 56 5.41 -3.12 -28.31
CA GLU A 56 5.06 -3.16 -29.72
C GLU A 56 3.72 -3.87 -29.93
N TYR A 57 3.51 -5.02 -29.30
CA TYR A 57 2.24 -5.75 -29.40
C TYR A 57 1.07 -4.93 -28.82
N LEU A 58 1.28 -4.29 -27.66
CA LEU A 58 0.26 -3.43 -27.06
C LEU A 58 -0.09 -2.24 -27.94
N SER A 59 0.90 -1.61 -28.59
CA SER A 59 0.68 -0.53 -29.57
C SER A 59 -0.06 -1.02 -30.81
N ASP A 60 0.24 -2.24 -31.29
CA ASP A 60 -0.47 -2.83 -32.44
C ASP A 60 -1.95 -3.11 -32.10
N LEU A 61 -2.24 -3.57 -30.89
CA LEU A 61 -3.61 -3.74 -30.41
C LEU A 61 -4.35 -2.40 -30.32
N GLU A 62 -3.71 -1.35 -29.84
CA GLU A 62 -4.29 0.00 -29.79
C GLU A 62 -4.62 0.50 -31.21
N LEU A 63 -3.70 0.36 -32.14
CA LEU A 63 -3.92 0.75 -33.53
C LEU A 63 -5.05 -0.04 -34.21
N LEU A 64 -5.16 -1.33 -33.90
CA LEU A 64 -6.17 -2.22 -34.48
C LEU A 64 -7.57 -1.89 -33.97
N HIS A 65 -7.72 -1.71 -32.64
CA HIS A 65 -9.00 -1.60 -31.96
C HIS A 65 -9.43 -0.14 -31.75
N ASN A 66 -8.47 0.80 -31.76
CA ASN A 66 -8.66 2.24 -31.50
C ASN A 66 -9.53 2.48 -30.24
N PRO A 67 -9.11 1.96 -29.07
CA PRO A 67 -9.88 2.05 -27.85
C PRO A 67 -9.77 3.45 -27.22
N GLU A 68 -10.79 3.85 -26.46
CA GLU A 68 -10.75 5.03 -25.58
C GLU A 68 -10.00 4.71 -24.27
N ARG A 69 -10.08 3.45 -23.83
CA ARG A 69 -9.35 2.95 -22.66
C ARG A 69 -8.97 1.48 -22.83
N VAL A 70 -7.95 1.07 -22.08
CA VAL A 70 -7.53 -0.32 -21.97
C VAL A 70 -7.75 -0.78 -20.52
N ILE A 71 -8.32 -1.96 -20.36
CA ILE A 71 -8.40 -2.67 -19.09
C ILE A 71 -7.55 -3.94 -19.22
N MET A 72 -6.70 -4.22 -18.26
CA MET A 72 -5.91 -5.44 -18.24
C MET A 72 -6.28 -6.29 -17.04
N GLU A 73 -6.83 -7.47 -17.27
CA GLU A 73 -6.99 -8.49 -16.24
C GLU A 73 -5.69 -9.28 -16.11
N TRP A 74 -4.87 -8.84 -15.16
CA TRP A 74 -3.51 -9.37 -14.97
C TRP A 74 -3.52 -10.77 -14.35
N ASN A 75 -2.61 -11.63 -14.82
CA ASN A 75 -2.36 -12.91 -14.18
C ASN A 75 -1.57 -12.70 -12.88
N GLY A 76 -2.19 -13.05 -11.74
CA GLY A 76 -1.62 -12.84 -10.41
C GLY A 76 -0.34 -13.65 -10.13
N MET A 77 0.02 -14.61 -11.00
CA MET A 77 1.26 -15.38 -10.88
C MET A 77 2.42 -14.77 -11.69
N TRP A 78 2.15 -13.78 -12.52
CA TRP A 78 3.18 -13.08 -13.29
C TRP A 78 3.76 -11.91 -12.50
N ASN A 79 5.08 -11.73 -12.62
CA ASN A 79 5.74 -10.58 -11.99
C ASN A 79 5.36 -9.28 -12.73
N LEU A 80 4.62 -8.41 -12.06
CA LEU A 80 4.13 -7.15 -12.64
C LEU A 80 5.28 -6.20 -13.03
N GLU A 81 6.46 -6.31 -12.43
CA GLU A 81 7.63 -5.50 -12.79
C GLU A 81 8.17 -5.82 -14.21
N GLU A 82 7.79 -6.97 -14.76
CA GLU A 82 8.17 -7.37 -16.13
C GLU A 82 7.27 -6.74 -17.19
N LEU A 83 6.08 -6.24 -16.81
CA LEU A 83 5.19 -5.52 -17.73
C LEU A 83 5.84 -4.20 -18.17
N LYS A 84 5.94 -4.01 -19.47
CA LYS A 84 6.40 -2.77 -20.08
C LYS A 84 5.30 -2.20 -20.96
N LEU A 85 4.77 -1.06 -20.54
CA LEU A 85 3.76 -0.35 -21.33
C LEU A 85 4.41 0.44 -22.47
N PRO A 86 3.67 0.70 -23.58
CA PRO A 86 4.05 1.69 -24.57
C PRO A 86 4.39 3.04 -23.95
N ALA A 87 5.31 3.79 -24.54
CA ALA A 87 5.81 5.04 -23.96
C ALA A 87 4.76 6.17 -23.85
N ASP A 88 3.68 6.06 -24.59
CA ASP A 88 2.55 6.98 -24.65
C ASP A 88 1.32 6.50 -23.83
N TRP A 89 1.45 5.35 -23.15
CA TRP A 89 0.43 4.87 -22.21
C TRP A 89 0.73 5.31 -20.79
N ASP A 90 -0.30 5.76 -20.10
CA ASP A 90 -0.26 6.02 -18.66
C ASP A 90 -1.06 4.95 -17.90
N LEU A 91 -0.47 4.38 -16.85
CA LEU A 91 -1.22 3.55 -15.92
C LEU A 91 -2.07 4.47 -15.04
N TYR A 92 -3.37 4.45 -15.29
CA TYR A 92 -4.32 5.33 -14.59
C TYR A 92 -4.68 4.81 -13.21
N GLN A 93 -4.86 3.50 -13.08
CA GLN A 93 -5.23 2.86 -11.81
C GLN A 93 -4.77 1.41 -11.77
N GLN A 94 -4.28 0.99 -10.61
CA GLN A 94 -4.00 -0.41 -10.29
C GLN A 94 -4.85 -0.85 -9.10
N ILE A 95 -5.66 -1.91 -9.30
CA ILE A 95 -6.45 -2.54 -8.25
C ILE A 95 -5.97 -3.97 -8.07
N THR A 96 -5.62 -4.35 -6.85
CA THR A 96 -5.24 -5.74 -6.53
C THR A 96 -6.40 -6.44 -5.82
N ILE A 97 -6.81 -7.59 -6.36
CA ILE A 97 -7.84 -8.44 -5.76
C ILE A 97 -7.16 -9.64 -5.12
N VAL A 98 -7.42 -9.83 -3.84
CA VAL A 98 -6.82 -10.86 -2.99
C VAL A 98 -7.92 -11.79 -2.47
N ASP A 99 -7.70 -13.09 -2.54
CA ASP A 99 -8.58 -14.08 -1.92
C ASP A 99 -8.19 -14.25 -0.45
N GLY A 100 -9.03 -13.77 0.48
CA GLY A 100 -8.80 -13.82 1.92
C GLY A 100 -8.62 -15.24 2.43
N SER A 101 -9.40 -16.19 1.92
CA SER A 101 -9.36 -17.60 2.33
C SER A 101 -8.00 -18.29 2.09
N THR A 102 -7.18 -17.74 1.20
CA THR A 102 -5.85 -18.28 0.84
C THR A 102 -4.71 -17.31 1.13
N PHE A 103 -5.00 -16.13 1.66
CA PHE A 103 -4.02 -15.05 1.81
C PHE A 103 -2.82 -15.46 2.64
N ASP A 104 -3.00 -16.10 3.80
CA ASP A 104 -1.92 -16.59 4.65
C ASP A 104 -0.99 -17.56 3.92
N LEU A 105 -1.55 -18.44 3.11
CA LEU A 105 -0.77 -19.40 2.33
C LEU A 105 0.13 -18.67 1.31
N TYR A 106 -0.43 -17.72 0.58
CA TYR A 106 0.32 -16.94 -0.41
C TYR A 106 1.32 -15.99 0.25
N LEU A 107 0.94 -15.35 1.35
CA LEU A 107 1.83 -14.47 2.10
C LEU A 107 3.06 -15.21 2.60
N ASN A 108 2.90 -16.43 3.12
CA ASN A 108 4.02 -17.23 3.64
C ASN A 108 4.93 -17.78 2.56
N ASN A 109 4.40 -18.07 1.36
CA ASN A 109 5.16 -18.74 0.30
C ASN A 109 5.60 -17.79 -0.82
N MET A 110 4.86 -16.70 -1.06
CA MET A 110 5.01 -15.82 -2.22
C MET A 110 4.99 -14.34 -1.83
N LYS A 111 5.42 -14.01 -0.62
CA LYS A 111 5.42 -12.63 -0.08
C LYS A 111 6.05 -11.60 -1.05
N PRO A 112 7.18 -11.88 -1.74
CA PRO A 112 7.74 -10.95 -2.71
C PRO A 112 6.80 -10.62 -3.88
N LEU A 113 6.08 -11.61 -4.40
CA LEU A 113 5.11 -11.41 -5.50
C LEU A 113 3.94 -10.55 -5.04
N ILE A 114 3.39 -10.84 -3.85
CA ILE A 114 2.36 -10.01 -3.22
C ILE A 114 2.88 -8.58 -3.04
N GLY A 115 4.10 -8.41 -2.54
CA GLY A 115 4.71 -7.09 -2.32
C GLY A 115 4.81 -6.27 -3.60
N VAL A 116 5.14 -6.89 -4.73
CA VAL A 116 5.18 -6.20 -6.05
C VAL A 116 3.78 -5.73 -6.47
N MET A 117 2.76 -6.58 -6.30
CA MET A 117 1.38 -6.22 -6.65
C MET A 117 0.82 -5.11 -5.76
N VAL A 118 1.06 -5.20 -4.45
CA VAL A 118 0.51 -4.26 -3.46
C VAL A 118 1.18 -2.88 -3.52
N ARG A 119 2.49 -2.83 -3.77
CA ARG A 119 3.31 -1.60 -3.66
C ARG A 119 2.76 -0.43 -4.46
N ASN A 120 2.24 -0.68 -5.65
CA ASN A 120 1.74 0.34 -6.57
C ASN A 120 0.20 0.34 -6.68
N SER A 121 -0.49 -0.50 -5.89
CA SER A 121 -1.96 -0.51 -5.88
C SER A 121 -2.50 0.73 -5.19
N GLU A 122 -3.49 1.35 -5.79
CA GLU A 122 -4.28 2.40 -5.14
C GLU A 122 -5.36 1.80 -4.25
N MET A 123 -5.84 0.61 -4.62
CA MET A 123 -6.87 -0.12 -3.87
C MET A 123 -6.57 -1.61 -3.84
N ILE A 124 -6.86 -2.23 -2.71
CA ILE A 124 -6.88 -3.68 -2.53
C ILE A 124 -8.29 -4.09 -2.14
N ILE A 125 -8.84 -5.06 -2.85
CA ILE A 125 -10.09 -5.71 -2.48
C ILE A 125 -9.73 -7.11 -2.02
N MET A 126 -9.91 -7.39 -0.73
CA MET A 126 -9.76 -8.72 -0.17
C MET A 126 -11.15 -9.33 -0.01
N ASN A 127 -11.48 -10.24 -0.89
CA ASN A 127 -12.76 -10.94 -0.87
C ASN A 127 -12.66 -12.31 -0.18
N ARG A 128 -13.81 -12.98 0.01
CA ARG A 128 -13.90 -14.28 0.67
C ARG A 128 -13.28 -14.31 2.06
N CYS A 129 -13.40 -13.18 2.78
CA CYS A 129 -13.03 -13.12 4.17
C CYS A 129 -14.05 -13.88 5.01
N ASP A 130 -13.61 -14.50 6.11
CA ASP A 130 -14.52 -15.11 7.09
C ASP A 130 -14.29 -14.53 8.50
N GLU A 131 -15.18 -14.89 9.45
CA GLU A 131 -15.11 -14.38 10.83
C GLU A 131 -13.84 -14.83 11.59
N ALA A 132 -13.14 -15.85 11.10
CA ALA A 132 -11.91 -16.36 11.72
C ALA A 132 -10.66 -15.63 11.22
N ASP A 133 -10.77 -14.82 10.16
CA ASP A 133 -9.64 -14.08 9.59
C ASP A 133 -9.22 -12.92 10.48
N ASP A 134 -7.92 -12.77 10.70
CA ASP A 134 -7.35 -11.61 11.39
C ASP A 134 -7.20 -10.42 10.41
N LEU A 135 -8.33 -9.85 10.03
CA LEU A 135 -8.41 -8.77 9.04
C LEU A 135 -7.59 -7.53 9.45
N ASP A 136 -7.47 -7.26 10.75
CA ASP A 136 -6.67 -6.14 11.22
C ASP A 136 -5.17 -6.41 11.04
N SER A 137 -4.72 -7.65 11.25
CA SER A 137 -3.35 -8.07 10.91
C SER A 137 -3.10 -7.98 9.40
N TYR A 138 -4.03 -8.45 8.58
CA TYR A 138 -3.93 -8.36 7.12
C TYR A 138 -3.83 -6.89 6.66
N ARG A 139 -4.65 -6.02 7.24
CA ARG A 139 -4.57 -4.57 6.98
C ARG A 139 -3.19 -4.03 7.30
N ARG A 140 -2.63 -4.33 8.47
CA ARG A 140 -1.29 -3.87 8.87
C ARG A 140 -0.20 -4.36 7.92
N ILE A 141 -0.24 -5.63 7.53
CA ILE A 141 0.73 -6.20 6.59
C ILE A 141 0.67 -5.50 5.23
N LEU A 142 -0.53 -5.32 4.68
CA LEU A 142 -0.73 -4.66 3.39
C LEU A 142 -0.34 -3.18 3.45
N LYS A 143 -0.73 -2.47 4.51
CA LYS A 143 -0.32 -1.08 4.77
C LYS A 143 1.20 -0.95 5.01
N GLY A 144 1.84 -1.97 5.58
CA GLY A 144 3.29 -2.05 5.71
C GLY A 144 4.01 -2.10 4.36
N MET A 145 3.38 -2.69 3.35
CA MET A 145 3.89 -2.75 1.97
C MET A 145 3.57 -1.47 1.18
N ASN A 146 2.40 -0.89 1.41
CA ASN A 146 1.94 0.35 0.79
C ASN A 146 1.06 1.16 1.78
N PRO A 147 1.63 2.14 2.48
CA PRO A 147 0.91 2.90 3.50
C PRO A 147 -0.29 3.70 3.00
N GLN A 148 -0.32 4.03 1.70
CA GLN A 148 -1.37 4.86 1.11
C GLN A 148 -2.51 4.05 0.48
N VAL A 149 -2.37 2.72 0.39
CA VAL A 149 -3.37 1.88 -0.28
C VAL A 149 -4.71 1.87 0.45
N ASP A 150 -5.79 2.00 -0.27
CA ASP A 150 -7.14 1.76 0.26
C ASP A 150 -7.41 0.25 0.30
N ILE A 151 -7.98 -0.24 1.41
CA ILE A 151 -8.26 -1.67 1.59
C ILE A 151 -9.73 -1.87 1.89
N ILE A 152 -10.38 -2.68 1.06
CA ILE A 152 -11.76 -3.13 1.23
C ILE A 152 -11.74 -4.62 1.55
N PHE A 153 -12.41 -5.02 2.62
CA PHE A 153 -12.67 -6.43 2.95
C PHE A 153 -14.11 -6.78 2.59
N GLU A 154 -14.29 -7.97 2.01
CA GLU A 154 -15.59 -8.47 1.58
C GLU A 154 -15.77 -9.91 2.03
N ASP A 155 -16.96 -10.23 2.54
CA ASP A 155 -17.45 -11.57 2.82
C ASP A 155 -18.59 -11.98 1.84
N GLU A 156 -19.34 -13.05 2.16
CA GLU A 156 -20.48 -13.48 1.36
C GLU A 156 -21.67 -12.50 1.38
N GLU A 157 -21.74 -11.62 2.38
CA GLU A 157 -22.83 -10.63 2.55
C GLU A 157 -22.48 -9.29 1.90
N GLY A 158 -21.21 -9.05 1.57
CA GLY A 158 -20.69 -7.85 0.92
C GLY A 158 -19.52 -7.22 1.66
N GLN A 159 -19.41 -5.89 1.60
CA GLN A 159 -18.31 -5.17 2.22
C GLN A 159 -18.41 -5.20 3.75
N ILE A 160 -17.31 -5.58 4.40
CA ILE A 160 -17.15 -5.53 5.85
C ILE A 160 -16.78 -4.09 6.25
N GLU A 161 -17.74 -3.35 6.83
CA GLU A 161 -17.51 -1.94 7.19
C GLU A 161 -16.69 -1.79 8.48
N GLU A 162 -16.89 -2.70 9.45
CA GLU A 162 -16.23 -2.65 10.76
C GLU A 162 -15.28 -3.84 10.92
N VAL A 163 -13.99 -3.61 10.72
CA VAL A 163 -12.95 -4.57 11.08
C VAL A 163 -12.65 -4.44 12.57
N THR A 164 -12.77 -5.55 13.31
CA THR A 164 -12.39 -5.59 14.71
C THR A 164 -10.93 -5.23 14.86
N GLU A 165 -10.65 -4.13 15.55
CA GLU A 165 -9.26 -3.70 15.81
C GLU A 165 -8.64 -4.62 16.86
N ALA A 166 -7.45 -5.13 16.57
CA ALA A 166 -6.67 -5.85 17.57
C ALA A 166 -6.18 -4.90 18.67
N ASP A 167 -5.97 -5.43 19.86
CA ASP A 167 -5.40 -4.68 20.97
C ASP A 167 -4.00 -4.14 20.60
N LEU A 168 -3.81 -2.86 20.80
CA LEU A 168 -2.50 -2.24 20.55
C LEU A 168 -1.50 -2.68 21.63
N PRO A 169 -0.23 -2.94 21.27
CA PRO A 169 0.79 -3.36 22.21
C PRO A 169 1.31 -2.22 23.12
N TYR A 170 0.59 -1.11 23.18
CA TYR A 170 0.87 0.07 24.01
C TYR A 170 -0.43 0.76 24.40
N ASP A 171 -0.40 1.50 25.51
CA ASP A 171 -1.56 2.27 25.98
C ASP A 171 -1.64 3.63 25.29
N VAL A 172 -2.59 3.77 24.36
CA VAL A 172 -2.86 5.03 23.65
C VAL A 172 -3.43 6.14 24.56
N ASN A 173 -3.91 5.81 25.74
CA ASN A 173 -4.46 6.77 26.69
C ASN A 173 -3.44 7.22 27.76
N ALA A 174 -2.23 6.67 27.72
CA ALA A 174 -1.14 7.10 28.59
C ALA A 174 -0.78 8.59 28.35
N GLU A 175 -0.27 9.26 29.36
CA GLU A 175 0.27 10.63 29.24
C GLU A 175 1.41 10.69 28.21
N VAL A 176 2.21 9.63 28.15
CA VAL A 176 3.24 9.40 27.15
C VAL A 176 3.04 7.99 26.60
N ILE A 177 2.81 7.88 25.32
CA ILE A 177 2.70 6.59 24.63
C ILE A 177 4.13 6.06 24.42
N GLU A 178 4.51 5.05 25.18
CA GLU A 178 5.80 4.38 25.05
C GLU A 178 5.72 3.32 23.95
N VAL A 179 6.48 3.52 22.88
CA VAL A 179 6.52 2.59 21.73
C VAL A 179 7.77 1.72 21.84
N SER A 180 7.56 0.43 22.14
CA SER A 180 8.66 -0.53 22.19
C SER A 180 9.23 -0.81 20.80
N PRO A 181 10.44 -1.38 20.70
CA PRO A 181 11.00 -1.77 19.41
C PRO A 181 10.09 -2.69 18.59
N GLU A 182 9.44 -3.64 19.23
CA GLU A 182 8.55 -4.62 18.57
C GLU A 182 7.24 -3.97 18.12
N ALA A 183 6.76 -2.97 18.84
CA ALA A 183 5.53 -2.25 18.54
C ALA A 183 5.69 -1.19 17.45
N TYR A 184 6.92 -0.90 17.03
CA TYR A 184 7.20 0.24 16.15
C TYR A 184 6.45 0.19 14.81
N GLY A 185 6.39 -0.98 14.18
CA GLY A 185 5.69 -1.15 12.91
C GLY A 185 4.18 -0.91 13.04
N ILE A 186 3.57 -1.50 14.06
CA ILE A 186 2.14 -1.31 14.36
C ILE A 186 1.85 0.16 14.64
N TRP A 187 2.65 0.81 15.49
CA TRP A 187 2.53 2.22 15.79
C TRP A 187 2.65 3.10 14.54
N TYR A 188 3.62 2.81 13.66
CA TYR A 188 3.84 3.58 12.44
C TYR A 188 2.61 3.56 11.52
N ILE A 189 2.03 2.38 11.29
CA ILE A 189 0.83 2.23 10.46
C ILE A 189 -0.38 2.88 11.13
N ASP A 190 -0.59 2.63 12.44
CA ASP A 190 -1.73 3.18 13.16
C ASP A 190 -1.71 4.72 13.22
N MET A 191 -0.51 5.33 13.28
CA MET A 191 -0.34 6.79 13.16
C MET A 191 -0.82 7.35 11.82
N LEU A 192 -0.70 6.58 10.74
CA LEU A 192 -1.16 6.98 9.41
C LEU A 192 -2.66 6.76 9.26
N ASP A 193 -3.16 5.62 9.71
CA ASP A 193 -4.56 5.21 9.53
C ASP A 193 -5.53 5.88 10.50
N LYS A 194 -5.09 6.21 11.71
CA LYS A 194 -5.93 6.71 12.80
C LYS A 194 -5.42 8.03 13.39
N PRO A 195 -5.36 9.11 12.59
CA PRO A 195 -4.78 10.40 13.02
C PRO A 195 -5.43 10.98 14.29
N ASP A 196 -6.73 10.80 14.46
CA ASP A 196 -7.47 11.32 15.63
C ASP A 196 -7.05 10.64 16.94
N ARG A 197 -6.50 9.42 16.86
CA ARG A 197 -5.98 8.68 18.01
C ARG A 197 -4.74 9.32 18.61
N TYR A 198 -3.92 9.98 17.79
CA TYR A 198 -2.59 10.49 18.19
C TYR A 198 -2.47 12.01 18.18
N ARG A 199 -3.35 12.73 17.52
CA ARG A 199 -3.29 14.20 17.45
C ARG A 199 -3.18 14.83 18.84
N GLY A 200 -2.13 15.63 19.06
CA GLY A 200 -1.83 16.31 20.31
C GLY A 200 -1.25 15.42 21.42
N LYS A 201 -1.12 14.10 21.20
CA LYS A 201 -0.51 13.20 22.19
C LYS A 201 1.00 13.22 22.14
N THR A 202 1.62 12.73 23.21
CA THR A 202 3.07 12.61 23.32
C THR A 202 3.48 11.16 23.14
N VAL A 203 4.47 10.91 22.28
CA VAL A 203 5.05 9.59 22.04
C VAL A 203 6.51 9.55 22.45
N GLU A 204 6.98 8.40 22.89
CA GLU A 204 8.39 8.16 23.20
C GLU A 204 8.87 6.86 22.56
N PHE A 205 9.95 6.91 21.78
CA PHE A 205 10.49 5.77 21.07
C PHE A 205 11.97 5.92 20.77
N THR A 206 12.63 4.80 20.43
CA THR A 206 14.03 4.78 19.99
C THR A 206 14.13 4.56 18.48
N ALA A 207 14.92 5.40 17.82
CA ALA A 207 15.01 5.44 16.37
C ALA A 207 16.43 5.82 15.90
N MET A 208 16.69 5.53 14.63
CA MET A 208 17.88 6.01 13.91
C MET A 208 17.56 7.33 13.22
N VAL A 209 18.51 8.24 13.21
CA VAL A 209 18.39 9.55 12.56
C VAL A 209 18.62 9.43 11.06
N LEU A 210 17.70 9.98 10.27
CA LEU A 210 17.89 10.25 8.85
C LEU A 210 17.86 11.78 8.64
N LYS A 211 18.89 12.29 7.96
CA LYS A 211 18.95 13.67 7.50
C LYS A 211 19.45 13.71 6.07
N THR A 212 18.83 14.54 5.27
CA THR A 212 19.28 14.87 3.91
C THR A 212 19.65 16.35 3.82
N PRO A 213 20.46 16.77 2.86
CA PRO A 213 20.82 18.18 2.65
C PRO A 213 19.60 19.10 2.42
N ASP A 214 18.51 18.54 1.91
CA ASP A 214 17.29 19.28 1.56
C ASP A 214 16.41 19.57 2.79
N PHE A 215 16.65 18.89 3.91
CA PHE A 215 15.87 19.14 5.13
C PHE A 215 16.20 20.51 5.75
N PRO A 216 15.18 21.21 6.25
CA PRO A 216 15.42 22.41 7.03
C PRO A 216 16.32 22.10 8.25
N LYS A 217 17.16 23.07 8.67
CA LYS A 217 18.23 22.85 9.67
C LYS A 217 17.77 22.35 11.04
N ASN A 218 16.49 22.53 11.38
CA ASN A 218 15.89 22.09 12.63
C ASN A 218 14.98 20.86 12.47
N TYR A 219 15.06 20.16 11.33
CA TYR A 219 14.31 18.96 11.04
C TYR A 219 15.21 17.75 10.81
N PHE A 220 14.70 16.57 11.10
CA PHE A 220 15.26 15.26 10.80
C PHE A 220 14.13 14.25 10.81
N VAL A 221 14.39 13.03 10.36
CA VAL A 221 13.44 11.91 10.47
C VAL A 221 14.02 10.89 11.44
N PRO A 222 13.45 10.74 12.65
CA PRO A 222 13.70 9.58 13.50
C PRO A 222 12.91 8.40 12.95
N GLY A 223 13.59 7.32 12.61
CA GLY A 223 12.96 6.17 11.99
C GLY A 223 13.71 4.87 12.21
N ARG A 224 13.18 3.82 11.64
CA ARG A 224 13.77 2.47 11.68
C ARG A 224 13.73 1.82 10.31
N MET A 225 14.70 0.94 10.06
CA MET A 225 14.64 0.08 8.88
C MET A 225 13.56 -0.96 9.05
N ALA A 226 12.75 -1.13 8.05
CA ALA A 226 11.70 -2.15 7.97
C ALA A 226 11.94 -3.06 6.77
N MET A 227 11.60 -4.33 6.92
CA MET A 227 11.55 -5.28 5.84
C MET A 227 10.08 -5.55 5.50
N THR A 228 9.64 -5.12 4.32
CA THR A 228 8.26 -5.27 3.91
C THR A 228 7.97 -6.64 3.30
N CYS A 229 8.75 -7.08 2.32
CA CYS A 229 8.55 -8.40 1.69
C CYS A 229 9.80 -9.28 1.70
N CYS A 230 11.01 -8.73 1.56
CA CYS A 230 12.26 -9.50 1.57
C CYS A 230 13.46 -8.60 1.93
N GLU A 231 14.66 -9.22 2.12
CA GLU A 231 15.88 -8.48 2.46
C GLU A 231 16.28 -7.43 1.42
N ALA A 232 15.89 -7.61 0.16
CA ALA A 232 16.16 -6.63 -0.90
C ALA A 232 15.22 -5.42 -0.83
N ASP A 233 14.13 -5.52 -0.09
CA ASP A 233 13.10 -4.49 0.03
C ASP A 233 13.10 -3.87 1.44
N MET A 234 14.22 -3.24 1.76
CA MET A 234 14.41 -2.54 3.02
C MET A 234 14.01 -1.08 2.87
N THR A 235 13.06 -0.65 3.68
CA THR A 235 12.55 0.73 3.68
C THR A 235 12.82 1.41 5.02
N PHE A 236 13.00 2.73 5.00
CA PHE A 236 13.17 3.54 6.21
C PHE A 236 11.83 4.16 6.59
N LEU A 237 11.26 3.71 7.71
CA LEU A 237 10.00 4.18 8.24
C LEU A 237 10.23 5.24 9.31
N GLY A 238 9.69 6.42 9.15
CA GLY A 238 9.79 7.49 10.13
C GLY A 238 8.98 8.71 9.72
N PHE A 239 8.74 9.59 10.67
CA PHE A 239 8.02 10.84 10.46
C PHE A 239 8.94 12.03 10.58
N MET A 240 8.65 13.09 9.84
CA MET A 240 9.39 14.34 9.98
C MET A 240 9.30 14.84 11.42
N CYS A 241 10.43 15.19 12.00
CA CYS A 241 10.53 15.65 13.38
C CYS A 241 11.27 16.98 13.46
N LYS A 242 10.68 17.94 14.16
CA LYS A 242 11.27 19.23 14.47
C LYS A 242 11.89 19.21 15.86
N ALA A 243 13.19 19.52 15.98
CA ALA A 243 13.91 19.55 17.25
C ALA A 243 14.89 20.72 17.31
N LYS A 244 15.06 21.28 18.51
CA LYS A 244 16.00 22.41 18.75
C LYS A 244 17.44 22.00 18.48
N ASN A 245 17.81 20.77 18.79
CA ASN A 245 19.15 20.21 18.66
C ASN A 245 19.35 19.40 17.36
N ALA A 246 18.39 19.39 16.43
CA ALA A 246 18.48 18.63 15.17
C ALA A 246 19.78 18.93 14.38
N ARG A 247 20.35 20.14 14.51
CA ARG A 247 21.61 20.50 13.85
C ARG A 247 22.82 19.70 14.34
N LEU A 248 22.77 19.20 15.58
CA LEU A 248 23.85 18.44 16.21
C LEU A 248 23.76 16.94 15.96
N LEU A 249 22.63 16.49 15.39
CA LEU A 249 22.40 15.08 15.10
C LEU A 249 23.06 14.71 13.78
N GLU A 250 23.60 13.50 13.73
CA GLU A 250 24.21 12.91 12.54
C GLU A 250 23.35 11.76 12.00
N THR A 251 23.28 11.61 10.67
CA THR A 251 22.60 10.49 10.02
C THR A 251 23.19 9.17 10.49
N LYS A 252 22.32 8.18 10.76
CA LYS A 252 22.63 6.89 11.37
C LYS A 252 22.95 6.89 12.86
N GLN A 253 22.95 8.06 13.52
CA GLN A 253 22.98 8.12 14.99
C GLN A 253 21.69 7.54 15.58
N TRP A 254 21.80 6.79 16.66
CA TRP A 254 20.64 6.30 17.41
C TRP A 254 20.24 7.28 18.51
N VAL A 255 18.96 7.54 18.60
CA VAL A 255 18.38 8.50 19.53
C VAL A 255 17.09 7.98 20.17
N LYS A 256 16.87 8.35 21.40
CA LYS A 256 15.56 8.27 22.06
C LYS A 256 14.87 9.62 21.86
N VAL A 257 13.66 9.58 21.35
CA VAL A 257 12.86 10.75 21.01
C VAL A 257 11.59 10.75 21.85
N LYS A 258 11.32 11.87 22.52
CA LYS A 258 10.01 12.18 23.07
C LYS A 258 9.44 13.37 22.33
N ALA A 259 8.29 13.22 21.72
CA ALA A 259 7.73 14.22 20.84
C ALA A 259 6.21 14.27 20.93
N ARG A 260 5.66 15.48 20.77
CA ARG A 260 4.24 15.69 20.56
C ARG A 260 3.91 15.45 19.09
N VAL A 261 2.80 14.76 18.85
CA VAL A 261 2.29 14.45 17.51
C VAL A 261 1.32 15.53 17.07
N GLU A 262 1.51 16.04 15.87
CA GLU A 262 0.55 16.90 15.16
C GLU A 262 0.35 16.34 13.75
N TYR A 263 -0.70 16.79 13.07
CA TYR A 263 -0.97 16.44 11.67
C TYR A 263 -1.06 17.73 10.87
N GLU A 264 -0.16 17.86 9.91
CA GLU A 264 0.01 19.06 9.10
C GLU A 264 0.10 18.67 7.62
N TYR A 265 -0.30 19.58 6.75
CA TYR A 265 -0.16 19.37 5.32
C TYR A 265 1.29 19.10 4.93
N SER A 266 1.51 18.01 4.24
CA SER A 266 2.78 17.65 3.64
C SER A 266 2.60 17.26 2.17
N PRO A 267 3.41 17.79 1.25
CA PRO A 267 3.38 17.35 -0.16
C PRO A 267 3.64 15.86 -0.33
N GLU A 268 4.37 15.22 0.60
CA GLU A 268 4.69 13.79 0.57
C GLU A 268 3.47 12.90 0.82
N TYR A 269 2.46 13.42 1.53
CA TYR A 269 1.20 12.72 1.79
C TYR A 269 0.05 13.23 0.91
N GLU A 270 0.32 14.27 0.08
CA GLU A 270 -0.73 14.99 -0.67
C GLU A 270 -1.89 15.48 0.21
N GLY A 271 -1.65 15.59 1.51
CA GLY A 271 -2.63 15.90 2.55
C GLY A 271 -1.99 16.14 3.91
N ASP A 272 -2.80 16.04 4.97
CA ASP A 272 -2.30 16.11 6.33
C ASP A 272 -1.60 14.81 6.72
N GLY A 273 -0.34 14.90 7.12
CA GLY A 273 0.47 13.77 7.60
C GLY A 273 1.05 14.00 8.99
N PRO A 274 1.58 12.93 9.65
CA PRO A 274 2.17 13.04 10.97
C PRO A 274 3.42 13.92 10.98
N MET A 275 3.45 14.88 11.91
CA MET A 275 4.59 15.74 12.21
C MET A 275 4.92 15.63 13.70
N LEU A 276 6.17 15.40 14.01
CA LEU A 276 6.66 15.28 15.38
C LEU A 276 7.34 16.56 15.85
N TYR A 277 6.98 17.01 17.04
CA TYR A 277 7.61 18.14 17.72
C TYR A 277 8.34 17.65 18.95
N ALA A 278 9.66 17.50 18.86
CA ALA A 278 10.45 16.93 19.93
C ALA A 278 10.51 17.83 21.15
N ASP A 279 10.14 17.26 22.30
CA ASP A 279 10.40 17.83 23.62
C ASP A 279 11.88 17.63 23.99
N TYR A 280 12.37 16.40 23.76
CA TYR A 280 13.81 16.10 23.84
C TYR A 280 14.22 15.03 22.83
N VAL A 281 15.52 15.05 22.51
CA VAL A 281 16.20 14.03 21.72
C VAL A 281 17.55 13.79 22.41
N GLU A 282 17.79 12.56 22.82
CA GLU A 282 19.01 12.13 23.50
C GLU A 282 19.64 10.92 22.80
N GLN A 283 20.93 10.69 22.98
CA GLN A 283 21.61 9.55 22.42
C GLN A 283 21.08 8.24 23.02
N ALA A 284 20.91 7.22 22.20
CA ALA A 284 20.46 5.89 22.60
C ALA A 284 21.38 4.79 22.06
N GLU A 285 21.27 3.60 22.63
CA GLU A 285 21.94 2.41 22.12
C GLU A 285 21.21 1.93 20.83
N PRO A 286 21.95 1.38 19.87
CA PRO A 286 21.38 0.83 18.65
C PRO A 286 20.43 -0.34 18.92
N ILE A 287 19.30 -0.34 18.22
CA ILE A 287 18.37 -1.47 18.15
C ILE A 287 18.74 -2.28 16.90
N GLN A 288 19.02 -3.57 17.07
CA GLN A 288 19.43 -4.44 15.96
C GLN A 288 18.27 -5.06 15.21
N GLU A 289 17.10 -5.13 15.83
CA GLU A 289 15.91 -5.71 15.24
C GLU A 289 15.39 -4.82 14.09
N ILE A 290 15.08 -5.47 12.97
CA ILE A 290 14.43 -4.85 11.82
C ILE A 290 12.92 -4.89 12.10
N VAL A 291 12.23 -3.80 11.79
CA VAL A 291 10.78 -3.74 11.89
C VAL A 291 10.16 -4.75 10.91
N GLN A 292 9.21 -5.53 11.42
CA GLN A 292 8.36 -6.46 10.66
C GLN A 292 6.88 -6.11 10.91
N PHE A 293 6.04 -6.45 9.94
CA PHE A 293 4.59 -6.26 9.97
C PHE A 293 3.89 -7.61 9.99
#